data_d68bedb793b28b7157921d256b2216fb
#
_entry.id   d68bedb793b28b7157921d256b2216fb
#
_cell.length_a   1.000
_cell.length_b   1.000
_cell.length_c   1.000
_cell.angle_alpha   90.00
_cell.angle_beta   90.00
_cell.angle_gamma   90.00
#
_symmetry.space_group_name_H-M   'P 1'
#
loop_
_entity.id
_entity.type
_entity.pdbx_description
1 polymer ?
#
loop_
_entity_poly.entity_id
_entity_poly.type
_entity_poly.pdbx_seq_one_letter_code
_entity_poly.pdbx_strand_id
1 'polypeptide(L)'
;MEIVLSDITMQFPGTRALDGVTADFRTDEVHGLIGENGAGKSTLVNILGGSLQPSAGTVRIDGQAVRLTSAHDALRQGIAHVSQEGSLVPGLTGAENILLGAEPRAGVVIRNRALKAEAAALVAKWFPQVRIDLGRPVGELPMADRKVIEIVRALRGAARIVILDEPTATLPAREKEQLWGIIRRLPTQGVGVVLISHFLSEIKALSDRITVLRDGRHIRTDRAAAMTEHDLVDMMLRRSGGANLRGAAAPASRGEVVLDLADWTVGAVSVPDFRLHAGEIIGLIGLTGAGHFGFARSLHNPAGVRCARLTVAGRDCAPGPVPRMQAAGIALVPDHRMENALIGEWNLRENLAMVHPAHGAVGAGVLSIRREEAEAGRVMRLLNVKAYGPGQQLRTLSGGNKQKISIGKWLYGAEGRYRVMIFIEPTEGVDIGAKAEIYAEMRRLAAAGVGIVIASSDLLEIESLAHRVIPFANQRPGPELAQDAFSESAFIAAISGTQPCAN
;
A
#
# COMPACT_ATOMS: atom_id res chain seq x y z
N MET A 1 -6.37 -3.47 31.86
CA MET A 1 -6.74 -4.73 31.20
C MET A 1 -5.54 -5.24 30.45
N GLU A 2 -5.26 -6.51 30.63
CA GLU A 2 -4.22 -7.20 29.89
C GLU A 2 -4.84 -8.41 29.19
N ILE A 3 -4.55 -8.57 27.89
CA ILE A 3 -4.93 -9.76 27.12
C ILE A 3 -3.66 -10.57 26.90
N VAL A 4 -3.69 -11.86 27.28
CA VAL A 4 -2.57 -12.78 27.06
C VAL A 4 -3.06 -13.93 26.16
N LEU A 5 -2.39 -14.09 25.05
CA LEU A 5 -2.51 -15.23 24.15
C LEU A 5 -1.42 -16.24 24.47
N SER A 6 -1.78 -17.49 24.72
CA SER A 6 -0.82 -18.57 25.03
C SER A 6 -0.97 -19.71 24.06
N ASP A 7 0.09 -19.99 23.29
CA ASP A 7 0.22 -21.10 22.35
C ASP A 7 -0.93 -21.19 21.31
N ILE A 8 -1.39 -20.03 20.83
CA ILE A 8 -2.51 -19.95 19.88
C ILE A 8 -2.13 -20.62 18.57
N THR A 9 -2.87 -21.66 18.23
CA THR A 9 -2.74 -22.37 16.96
C THR A 9 -4.05 -22.30 16.18
N MET A 10 -3.97 -22.05 14.87
CA MET A 10 -5.12 -22.04 13.97
C MET A 10 -4.83 -22.85 12.71
N GLN A 11 -5.61 -23.89 12.51
CA GLN A 11 -5.52 -24.80 11.38
C GLN A 11 -6.72 -24.62 10.45
N PHE A 12 -6.47 -24.24 9.20
CA PHE A 12 -7.45 -24.31 8.11
C PHE A 12 -7.20 -25.53 7.23
N PRO A 13 -8.19 -25.97 6.41
CA PRO A 13 -7.95 -27.02 5.44
C PRO A 13 -6.74 -26.68 4.54
N GLY A 14 -5.68 -27.48 4.64
CA GLY A 14 -4.45 -27.31 3.84
C GLY A 14 -3.45 -26.28 4.34
N THR A 15 -3.74 -25.48 5.38
CA THR A 15 -2.81 -24.43 5.83
C THR A 15 -2.89 -24.21 7.34
N ARG A 16 -1.72 -24.15 8.00
CA ARG A 16 -1.64 -23.72 9.40
C ARG A 16 -1.35 -22.20 9.41
N ALA A 17 -2.35 -21.41 9.79
CA ALA A 17 -2.26 -19.95 9.78
C ALA A 17 -1.58 -19.39 11.04
N LEU A 18 -1.70 -20.07 12.19
CA LEU A 18 -0.97 -19.75 13.42
C LEU A 18 -0.43 -21.03 14.02
N ASP A 19 0.80 -20.99 14.55
CA ASP A 19 1.53 -22.14 15.08
C ASP A 19 2.18 -21.77 16.43
N GLY A 20 1.44 -21.92 17.53
CA GLY A 20 1.90 -21.69 18.88
C GLY A 20 2.22 -20.21 19.18
N VAL A 21 1.41 -19.28 18.70
CA VAL A 21 1.65 -17.83 18.93
C VAL A 21 1.34 -17.45 20.36
N THR A 22 2.30 -16.83 21.02
CA THR A 22 2.16 -16.23 22.36
C THR A 22 2.42 -14.72 22.25
N ALA A 23 1.49 -13.90 22.73
CA ALA A 23 1.57 -12.44 22.70
C ALA A 23 0.73 -11.83 23.83
N ASP A 24 1.08 -10.61 24.27
CA ASP A 24 0.32 -9.85 25.26
C ASP A 24 -0.02 -8.45 24.74
N PHE A 25 -1.20 -7.95 25.10
CA PHE A 25 -1.70 -6.61 24.72
C PHE A 25 -2.27 -5.90 25.96
N ARG A 26 -2.00 -4.60 26.11
CA ARG A 26 -2.34 -3.83 27.31
C ARG A 26 -3.10 -2.54 27.00
N THR A 27 -3.84 -2.04 27.97
CA THR A 27 -4.65 -0.82 27.83
C THR A 27 -3.87 0.48 27.92
N ASP A 28 -2.61 0.45 28.31
CA ASP A 28 -1.76 1.61 28.51
C ASP A 28 -0.71 1.82 27.40
N GLU A 29 -0.86 1.09 26.29
CA GLU A 29 0.08 1.15 25.18
C GLU A 29 -0.59 1.13 23.79
N VAL A 30 0.12 1.61 22.81
CA VAL A 30 -0.08 1.29 21.40
C VAL A 30 0.83 0.13 21.02
N HIS A 31 0.25 -1.00 20.70
CA HIS A 31 0.96 -2.21 20.33
C HIS A 31 0.90 -2.45 18.82
N GLY A 32 2.03 -2.30 18.13
CA GLY A 32 2.16 -2.61 16.70
C GLY A 32 2.20 -4.11 16.46
N LEU A 33 1.39 -4.61 15.53
CA LEU A 33 1.43 -6.01 15.07
C LEU A 33 1.81 -6.04 13.60
N ILE A 34 3.00 -6.56 13.29
CA ILE A 34 3.54 -6.59 11.94
C ILE A 34 3.89 -8.00 11.47
N GLY A 35 4.07 -8.17 10.19
CA GLY A 35 4.41 -9.43 9.52
C GLY A 35 4.02 -9.37 8.05
N GLU A 36 4.55 -10.26 7.23
CA GLU A 36 4.15 -10.39 5.82
C GLU A 36 2.66 -10.74 5.66
N ASN A 37 2.15 -10.61 4.42
CA ASN A 37 0.83 -11.16 4.09
C ASN A 37 0.88 -12.69 4.22
N GLY A 38 -0.09 -13.23 4.95
CA GLY A 38 -0.07 -14.65 5.30
C GLY A 38 0.69 -14.99 6.59
N ALA A 39 1.35 -14.02 7.26
CA ALA A 39 2.03 -14.24 8.54
C ALA A 39 1.09 -14.55 9.72
N GLY A 40 -0.23 -14.49 9.52
CA GLY A 40 -1.22 -14.82 10.54
C GLY A 40 -1.83 -13.62 11.26
N LYS A 41 -1.45 -12.35 10.94
CA LYS A 41 -1.98 -11.15 11.61
C LYS A 41 -3.50 -11.10 11.65
N SER A 42 -4.15 -11.13 10.49
CA SER A 42 -5.62 -11.08 10.39
C SER A 42 -6.29 -12.26 11.09
N THR A 43 -5.65 -13.44 11.09
CA THR A 43 -6.14 -14.60 11.84
C THR A 43 -6.09 -14.33 13.35
N LEU A 44 -4.99 -13.77 13.85
CA LEU A 44 -4.81 -13.44 15.27
C LEU A 44 -5.83 -12.39 15.72
N VAL A 45 -6.02 -11.32 14.94
CA VAL A 45 -7.00 -10.26 15.24
C VAL A 45 -8.43 -10.77 15.18
N ASN A 46 -8.76 -11.66 14.23
CA ASN A 46 -10.08 -12.27 14.15
C ASN A 46 -10.37 -13.21 15.35
N ILE A 47 -9.36 -13.83 15.92
CA ILE A 47 -9.49 -14.57 17.18
C ILE A 47 -9.77 -13.60 18.34
N LEU A 48 -9.01 -12.50 18.47
CA LEU A 48 -9.23 -11.45 19.46
C LEU A 48 -10.60 -10.75 19.29
N GLY A 49 -11.02 -10.55 18.04
CA GLY A 49 -12.33 -9.98 17.69
C GLY A 49 -13.50 -10.97 17.83
N GLY A 50 -13.25 -12.23 18.18
CA GLY A 50 -14.27 -13.26 18.37
C GLY A 50 -14.90 -13.81 17.07
N SER A 51 -14.37 -13.44 15.91
CA SER A 51 -14.84 -13.93 14.60
C SER A 51 -14.30 -15.32 14.27
N LEU A 52 -13.19 -15.72 14.88
CA LEU A 52 -12.59 -17.04 14.75
C LEU A 52 -12.31 -17.65 16.13
N GLN A 53 -12.37 -18.99 16.20
CA GLN A 53 -11.98 -19.75 17.38
C GLN A 53 -10.60 -20.40 17.11
N PRO A 54 -9.62 -20.30 18.01
CA PRO A 54 -8.36 -20.99 17.83
C PRO A 54 -8.57 -22.52 17.86
N SER A 55 -7.79 -23.24 17.06
CA SER A 55 -7.80 -24.72 17.07
C SER A 55 -7.16 -25.29 18.35
N ALA A 56 -6.20 -24.57 18.93
CA ALA A 56 -5.56 -24.85 20.21
C ALA A 56 -5.01 -23.57 20.84
N GLY A 57 -4.66 -23.64 22.13
CA GLY A 57 -4.18 -22.49 22.92
C GLY A 57 -5.30 -21.83 23.73
N THR A 58 -4.95 -20.80 24.48
CA THR A 58 -5.89 -20.10 25.39
C THR A 58 -5.76 -18.59 25.26
N VAL A 59 -6.91 -17.89 25.33
CA VAL A 59 -7.01 -16.43 25.47
C VAL A 59 -7.35 -16.13 26.92
N ARG A 60 -6.57 -15.28 27.57
CA ARG A 60 -6.84 -14.81 28.93
C ARG A 60 -7.02 -13.30 28.93
N ILE A 61 -7.99 -12.81 29.72
CA ILE A 61 -8.21 -11.39 29.96
C ILE A 61 -8.13 -11.17 31.48
N ASP A 62 -7.22 -10.30 31.91
CA ASP A 62 -6.93 -10.03 33.32
C ASP A 62 -6.74 -11.35 34.13
N GLY A 63 -5.99 -12.30 33.54
CA GLY A 63 -5.68 -13.62 34.11
C GLY A 63 -6.77 -14.68 33.96
N GLN A 64 -7.99 -14.34 33.61
CA GLN A 64 -9.09 -15.30 33.44
C GLN A 64 -9.16 -15.83 32.01
N ALA A 65 -9.27 -17.13 31.84
CA ALA A 65 -9.47 -17.75 30.53
C ALA A 65 -10.86 -17.40 30.00
N VAL A 66 -10.89 -16.89 28.77
CA VAL A 66 -12.12 -16.47 28.10
C VAL A 66 -12.27 -17.17 26.76
N ARG A 67 -13.51 -17.38 26.34
CA ARG A 67 -13.83 -17.87 24.99
C ARG A 67 -14.63 -16.81 24.27
N LEU A 68 -14.04 -16.21 23.24
CA LEU A 68 -14.66 -15.18 22.43
C LEU A 68 -15.33 -15.85 21.22
N THR A 69 -16.65 -16.05 21.27
CA THR A 69 -17.39 -16.82 20.24
C THR A 69 -18.07 -15.94 19.20
N SER A 70 -18.07 -14.62 19.42
CA SER A 70 -18.65 -13.63 18.52
C SER A 70 -18.00 -12.25 18.74
N ALA A 71 -18.15 -11.36 17.77
CA ALA A 71 -17.75 -9.96 17.91
C ALA A 71 -18.50 -9.27 19.07
N HIS A 72 -19.72 -9.71 19.37
CA HIS A 72 -20.47 -9.23 20.53
C HIS A 72 -19.83 -9.64 21.85
N ASP A 73 -19.35 -10.88 21.95
CA ASP A 73 -18.61 -11.34 23.15
C ASP A 73 -17.33 -10.56 23.34
N ALA A 74 -16.56 -10.35 22.25
CA ALA A 74 -15.33 -9.54 22.29
C ALA A 74 -15.63 -8.11 22.80
N LEU A 75 -16.68 -7.48 22.27
CA LEU A 75 -17.09 -6.14 22.70
C LEU A 75 -17.52 -6.10 24.18
N ARG A 76 -18.21 -7.11 24.65
CA ARG A 76 -18.60 -7.25 26.08
C ARG A 76 -17.38 -7.40 26.98
N GLN A 77 -16.32 -8.00 26.51
CA GLN A 77 -15.03 -8.10 27.18
C GLN A 77 -14.16 -6.82 27.03
N GLY A 78 -14.68 -5.81 26.34
CA GLY A 78 -13.98 -4.53 26.12
C GLY A 78 -13.03 -4.54 24.92
N ILE A 79 -13.16 -5.46 23.98
CA ILE A 79 -12.36 -5.53 22.76
C ILE A 79 -13.21 -5.08 21.58
N ALA A 80 -12.82 -4.00 20.89
CA ALA A 80 -13.46 -3.54 19.66
C ALA A 80 -12.52 -3.73 18.47
N HIS A 81 -13.02 -4.14 17.32
CA HIS A 81 -12.27 -4.38 16.11
C HIS A 81 -12.78 -3.51 14.95
N VAL A 82 -11.90 -2.71 14.37
CA VAL A 82 -12.11 -1.96 13.13
C VAL A 82 -11.36 -2.70 12.03
N SER A 83 -12.10 -3.41 11.19
CA SER A 83 -11.54 -4.25 10.13
C SER A 83 -11.12 -3.46 8.89
N GLN A 84 -10.28 -4.06 8.05
CA GLN A 84 -9.78 -3.50 6.80
C GLN A 84 -10.91 -3.28 5.77
N GLU A 85 -11.82 -4.25 5.61
CA GLU A 85 -12.87 -4.22 4.57
C GLU A 85 -14.07 -3.32 4.89
N GLY A 86 -14.05 -2.60 6.01
CA GLY A 86 -15.15 -1.75 6.44
C GLY A 86 -16.39 -2.55 6.88
N SER A 87 -17.00 -2.12 7.98
CA SER A 87 -18.15 -2.82 8.58
C SER A 87 -19.41 -1.95 8.63
N LEU A 88 -19.43 -0.87 7.85
CA LEU A 88 -20.58 0.04 7.80
C LEU A 88 -21.68 -0.50 6.87
N VAL A 89 -22.91 -0.23 7.22
CA VAL A 89 -24.10 -0.54 6.39
C VAL A 89 -24.32 0.63 5.42
N PRO A 90 -24.08 0.49 4.11
CA PRO A 90 -24.04 1.60 3.16
C PRO A 90 -25.34 2.39 3.06
N GLY A 91 -26.49 1.73 3.23
CA GLY A 91 -27.82 2.35 3.16
C GLY A 91 -28.27 3.09 4.42
N LEU A 92 -27.56 2.89 5.55
CA LEU A 92 -27.83 3.60 6.80
C LEU A 92 -27.05 4.92 6.84
N THR A 93 -27.60 5.91 7.56
CA THR A 93 -26.94 7.19 7.80
C THR A 93 -25.70 7.02 8.70
N GLY A 94 -24.81 8.02 8.73
CA GLY A 94 -23.67 8.03 9.62
C GLY A 94 -24.07 7.89 11.09
N ALA A 95 -25.13 8.56 11.51
CA ALA A 95 -25.64 8.49 12.88
C ALA A 95 -26.18 7.09 13.23
N GLU A 96 -26.93 6.47 12.33
CA GLU A 96 -27.43 5.11 12.50
C GLU A 96 -26.30 4.10 12.57
N ASN A 97 -25.28 4.23 11.72
CA ASN A 97 -24.10 3.36 11.77
C ASN A 97 -23.33 3.48 13.08
N ILE A 98 -23.13 4.71 13.61
CA ILE A 98 -22.44 4.92 14.90
C ILE A 98 -23.21 4.27 16.03
N LEU A 99 -24.53 4.41 16.08
CA LEU A 99 -25.37 3.93 17.19
C LEU A 99 -26.07 2.59 16.91
N LEU A 100 -25.66 1.88 15.84
CA LEU A 100 -26.25 0.59 15.47
C LEU A 100 -26.21 -0.40 16.66
N GLY A 101 -27.39 -0.90 17.05
CA GLY A 101 -27.54 -1.81 18.20
C GLY A 101 -27.54 -1.12 19.58
N ALA A 102 -27.47 0.22 19.63
CA ALA A 102 -27.61 1.03 20.86
C ALA A 102 -28.42 2.31 20.60
N GLU A 103 -29.37 2.22 19.70
CA GLU A 103 -30.20 3.35 19.31
C GLU A 103 -31.03 3.86 20.53
N PRO A 104 -31.09 5.18 20.77
CA PRO A 104 -31.95 5.73 21.80
C PRO A 104 -33.41 5.48 21.44
N ARG A 105 -34.16 4.78 22.32
CA ARG A 105 -35.52 4.32 22.07
C ARG A 105 -36.52 4.92 23.09
N ALA A 106 -37.75 5.06 22.64
CA ALA A 106 -38.91 5.22 23.51
C ALA A 106 -39.87 4.05 23.24
N GLY A 107 -39.78 3.01 24.07
CA GLY A 107 -40.42 1.72 23.78
C GLY A 107 -39.81 1.07 22.53
N VAL A 108 -40.64 0.83 21.53
CA VAL A 108 -40.20 0.23 20.23
C VAL A 108 -39.76 1.26 19.19
N VAL A 109 -39.93 2.57 19.45
CA VAL A 109 -39.67 3.64 18.49
C VAL A 109 -38.29 4.25 18.71
N ILE A 110 -37.47 4.34 17.64
CA ILE A 110 -36.17 5.02 17.67
C ILE A 110 -36.40 6.54 17.72
N ARG A 111 -35.70 7.22 18.64
CA ARG A 111 -35.73 8.69 18.79
C ARG A 111 -34.70 9.34 17.87
N ASN A 112 -35.03 9.53 16.58
CA ASN A 112 -34.10 10.02 15.57
C ASN A 112 -33.35 11.31 15.92
N ARG A 113 -34.03 12.26 16.63
CA ARG A 113 -33.38 13.52 17.07
C ARG A 113 -32.30 13.24 18.12
N ALA A 114 -32.58 12.36 19.07
CA ALA A 114 -31.61 11.96 20.10
C ALA A 114 -30.47 11.18 19.49
N LEU A 115 -30.75 10.26 18.55
CA LEU A 115 -29.74 9.48 17.81
C LEU A 115 -28.74 10.39 17.08
N LYS A 116 -29.25 11.39 16.34
CA LYS A 116 -28.36 12.36 15.63
C LYS A 116 -27.53 13.20 16.61
N ALA A 117 -28.13 13.66 17.70
CA ALA A 117 -27.42 14.46 18.70
C ALA A 117 -26.33 13.66 19.41
N GLU A 118 -26.61 12.42 19.81
CA GLU A 118 -25.63 11.54 20.46
C GLU A 118 -24.50 11.16 19.53
N ALA A 119 -24.79 10.81 18.28
CA ALA A 119 -23.77 10.52 17.27
C ALA A 119 -22.86 11.73 17.02
N ALA A 120 -23.43 12.93 16.90
CA ALA A 120 -22.66 14.17 16.74
C ALA A 120 -21.77 14.46 17.95
N ALA A 121 -22.26 14.22 19.17
CA ALA A 121 -21.48 14.37 20.39
C ALA A 121 -20.29 13.39 20.44
N LEU A 122 -20.48 12.13 20.00
CA LEU A 122 -19.41 11.15 19.92
C LEU A 122 -18.36 11.55 18.90
N VAL A 123 -18.76 12.00 17.71
CA VAL A 123 -17.80 12.51 16.69
C VAL A 123 -17.04 13.71 17.25
N ALA A 124 -17.73 14.69 17.87
CA ALA A 124 -17.08 15.88 18.43
C ALA A 124 -16.11 15.53 19.57
N LYS A 125 -16.40 14.50 20.37
CA LYS A 125 -15.53 14.01 21.44
C LYS A 125 -14.20 13.48 20.90
N TRP A 126 -14.24 12.64 19.87
CA TRP A 126 -13.07 11.94 19.37
C TRP A 126 -12.36 12.70 18.23
N PHE A 127 -13.14 13.35 17.36
CA PHE A 127 -12.68 14.08 16.17
C PHE A 127 -13.20 15.53 16.17
N PRO A 128 -12.78 16.40 17.09
CA PRO A 128 -13.35 17.74 17.27
C PRO A 128 -13.21 18.67 16.06
N GLN A 129 -12.24 18.40 15.18
CA GLN A 129 -11.98 19.19 13.97
C GLN A 129 -12.68 18.66 12.72
N VAL A 130 -13.24 17.43 12.77
CA VAL A 130 -13.91 16.79 11.64
C VAL A 130 -15.37 17.21 11.59
N ARG A 131 -15.87 17.51 10.40
CA ARG A 131 -17.26 17.84 10.12
C ARG A 131 -17.81 16.81 9.12
N ILE A 132 -18.73 15.96 9.57
CA ILE A 132 -19.38 14.92 8.76
C ILE A 132 -20.88 15.19 8.77
N ASP A 133 -21.51 15.11 7.61
CA ASP A 133 -22.98 15.08 7.53
C ASP A 133 -23.49 13.69 7.94
N LEU A 134 -23.72 13.52 9.23
CA LEU A 134 -24.20 12.27 9.81
C LEU A 134 -25.64 11.91 9.40
N GLY A 135 -26.33 12.79 8.69
CA GLY A 135 -27.68 12.54 8.17
C GLY A 135 -27.70 11.85 6.82
N ARG A 136 -26.57 11.77 6.11
CA ARG A 136 -26.45 11.12 4.80
C ARG A 136 -26.19 9.63 4.93
N PRO A 137 -26.65 8.81 3.96
CA PRO A 137 -26.26 7.41 3.83
C PRO A 137 -24.74 7.30 3.73
N VAL A 138 -24.15 6.34 4.48
CA VAL A 138 -22.68 6.17 4.50
C VAL A 138 -22.14 5.82 3.12
N GLY A 139 -22.92 5.12 2.27
CA GLY A 139 -22.55 4.83 0.90
C GLY A 139 -22.24 6.06 0.03
N GLU A 140 -22.74 7.23 0.40
CA GLU A 140 -22.53 8.50 -0.32
C GLU A 140 -21.41 9.37 0.29
N LEU A 141 -20.87 8.98 1.44
CA LEU A 141 -19.82 9.73 2.13
C LEU A 141 -18.43 9.42 1.56
N PRO A 142 -17.49 10.37 1.61
CA PRO A 142 -16.07 10.11 1.31
C PRO A 142 -15.50 8.98 2.17
N MET A 143 -14.49 8.28 1.67
CA MET A 143 -13.86 7.16 2.38
C MET A 143 -13.28 7.59 3.75
N ALA A 144 -12.70 8.78 3.84
CA ALA A 144 -12.20 9.33 5.09
C ALA A 144 -13.30 9.46 6.15
N ASP A 145 -14.46 10.00 5.78
CA ASP A 145 -15.60 10.16 6.70
C ASP A 145 -16.14 8.80 7.16
N ARG A 146 -16.18 7.81 6.23
CA ARG A 146 -16.58 6.43 6.58
C ARG A 146 -15.65 5.84 7.63
N LYS A 147 -14.33 6.01 7.46
CA LYS A 147 -13.34 5.48 8.42
C LYS A 147 -13.47 6.17 9.79
N VAL A 148 -13.72 7.46 9.83
CA VAL A 148 -14.01 8.17 11.08
C VAL A 148 -15.27 7.58 11.77
N ILE A 149 -16.34 7.34 11.01
CA ILE A 149 -17.58 6.74 11.54
C ILE A 149 -17.31 5.35 12.13
N GLU A 150 -16.50 4.51 11.46
CA GLU A 150 -16.11 3.18 11.96
C GLU A 150 -15.37 3.26 13.30
N ILE A 151 -14.38 4.15 13.38
CA ILE A 151 -13.57 4.33 14.59
C ILE A 151 -14.44 4.86 15.72
N VAL A 152 -15.28 5.86 15.47
CA VAL A 152 -16.22 6.42 16.48
C VAL A 152 -17.19 5.34 16.97
N ARG A 153 -17.71 4.49 16.07
CA ARG A 153 -18.53 3.34 16.44
C ARG A 153 -17.80 2.36 17.35
N ALA A 154 -16.55 2.06 17.04
CA ALA A 154 -15.72 1.16 17.87
C ALA A 154 -15.44 1.78 19.26
N LEU A 155 -15.25 3.10 19.33
CA LEU A 155 -14.97 3.83 20.57
C LEU A 155 -16.24 4.22 21.36
N ARG A 156 -17.43 3.98 20.81
CA ARG A 156 -18.73 4.34 21.44
C ARG A 156 -18.97 3.65 22.78
N GLY A 157 -18.57 2.36 22.83
CA GLY A 157 -18.82 1.50 23.99
C GLY A 157 -17.75 1.62 25.07
N ALA A 158 -17.75 0.66 25.99
CA ALA A 158 -16.74 0.50 27.03
C ALA A 158 -15.51 -0.24 26.48
N ALA A 159 -15.09 0.04 25.24
CA ALA A 159 -13.89 -0.57 24.67
C ALA A 159 -12.66 -0.19 25.51
N ARG A 160 -11.92 -1.18 25.96
CA ARG A 160 -10.67 -1.03 26.69
C ARG A 160 -9.46 -1.32 25.79
N ILE A 161 -9.65 -2.11 24.74
CA ILE A 161 -8.68 -2.32 23.66
C ILE A 161 -9.39 -2.16 22.33
N VAL A 162 -8.81 -1.38 21.43
CA VAL A 162 -9.29 -1.19 20.06
C VAL A 162 -8.25 -1.75 19.09
N ILE A 163 -8.68 -2.67 18.25
CA ILE A 163 -7.86 -3.23 17.17
C ILE A 163 -8.16 -2.42 15.91
N LEU A 164 -7.12 -1.82 15.34
CA LEU A 164 -7.17 -1.03 14.10
C LEU A 164 -6.40 -1.76 13.01
N ASP A 165 -7.12 -2.34 12.04
CA ASP A 165 -6.53 -3.07 10.93
C ASP A 165 -6.44 -2.16 9.70
N GLU A 166 -5.21 -1.74 9.36
CA GLU A 166 -4.86 -0.81 8.27
C GLU A 166 -5.71 0.48 8.25
N PRO A 167 -5.82 1.21 9.36
CA PRO A 167 -6.79 2.29 9.49
C PRO A 167 -6.48 3.50 8.61
N THR A 168 -5.27 3.64 8.09
CA THR A 168 -4.75 4.80 7.36
C THR A 168 -4.58 4.56 5.86
N ALA A 169 -4.74 3.34 5.38
CA ALA A 169 -4.44 2.95 3.99
C ALA A 169 -5.18 3.78 2.92
N THR A 170 -6.39 4.26 3.25
CA THR A 170 -7.23 5.04 2.32
C THR A 170 -7.39 6.50 2.73
N LEU A 171 -6.68 6.96 3.77
CA LEU A 171 -6.83 8.31 4.29
C LEU A 171 -5.84 9.29 3.63
N PRO A 172 -6.29 10.48 3.21
CA PRO A 172 -5.42 11.58 2.84
C PRO A 172 -4.51 12.00 4.01
N ALA A 173 -3.38 12.66 3.70
CA ALA A 173 -2.35 12.99 4.69
C ALA A 173 -2.86 13.75 5.93
N ARG A 174 -3.77 14.70 5.74
CA ARG A 174 -4.33 15.50 6.84
C ARG A 174 -5.18 14.66 7.82
N GLU A 175 -6.03 13.78 7.28
CA GLU A 175 -6.88 12.88 8.06
C GLU A 175 -6.04 11.79 8.73
N LYS A 176 -4.96 11.35 8.08
CA LYS A 176 -3.97 10.43 8.65
C LYS A 176 -3.31 11.01 9.89
N GLU A 177 -2.82 12.26 9.84
CA GLU A 177 -2.23 12.95 10.99
C GLU A 177 -3.23 13.12 12.15
N GLN A 178 -4.49 13.42 11.85
CA GLN A 178 -5.54 13.52 12.85
C GLN A 178 -5.77 12.18 13.55
N LEU A 179 -5.85 11.09 12.78
CA LEU A 179 -5.98 9.74 13.33
C LEU A 179 -4.79 9.35 14.19
N TRP A 180 -3.56 9.68 13.77
CA TRP A 180 -2.35 9.46 14.57
C TRP A 180 -2.41 10.19 15.91
N GLY A 181 -2.88 11.44 15.91
CA GLY A 181 -3.09 12.21 17.14
C GLY A 181 -4.10 11.55 18.09
N ILE A 182 -5.11 10.86 17.57
CA ILE A 182 -6.09 10.11 18.37
C ILE A 182 -5.47 8.83 18.91
N ILE A 183 -4.82 8.04 18.05
CA ILE A 183 -4.16 6.77 18.44
C ILE A 183 -3.21 7.01 19.61
N ARG A 184 -2.39 8.06 19.57
CA ARG A 184 -1.46 8.42 20.67
C ARG A 184 -2.15 8.83 21.97
N ARG A 185 -3.38 9.34 21.90
CA ARG A 185 -4.14 9.78 23.09
C ARG A 185 -4.96 8.68 23.74
N LEU A 186 -5.34 7.63 23.02
CA LEU A 186 -6.17 6.55 23.55
C LEU A 186 -5.56 5.86 24.79
N PRO A 187 -4.26 5.52 24.83
CA PRO A 187 -3.65 4.93 26.02
C PRO A 187 -3.73 5.83 27.26
N THR A 188 -3.58 7.15 27.10
CA THR A 188 -3.70 8.10 28.22
C THR A 188 -5.12 8.17 28.78
N GLN A 189 -6.11 7.67 28.07
CA GLN A 189 -7.51 7.56 28.48
C GLN A 189 -7.90 6.13 28.92
N GLY A 190 -6.89 5.24 29.09
CA GLY A 190 -7.08 3.87 29.51
C GLY A 190 -7.58 2.92 28.41
N VAL A 191 -7.46 3.30 27.12
CA VAL A 191 -7.83 2.49 25.96
C VAL A 191 -6.57 2.09 25.22
N GLY A 192 -6.18 0.81 25.27
CA GLY A 192 -5.06 0.25 24.50
C GLY A 192 -5.42 0.16 23.01
N VAL A 193 -4.39 0.20 22.18
CA VAL A 193 -4.53 0.08 20.73
C VAL A 193 -3.67 -1.06 20.20
N VAL A 194 -4.26 -1.97 19.44
CA VAL A 194 -3.52 -2.91 18.60
C VAL A 194 -3.54 -2.36 17.18
N LEU A 195 -2.39 -1.89 16.70
CA LEU A 195 -2.26 -1.25 15.39
C LEU A 195 -1.62 -2.21 14.40
N ILE A 196 -2.33 -2.49 13.30
CA ILE A 196 -1.80 -3.23 12.16
C ILE A 196 -1.63 -2.24 11.02
N SER A 197 -0.44 -2.16 10.47
CA SER A 197 -0.14 -1.37 9.27
C SER A 197 0.95 -2.06 8.47
N HIS A 198 0.91 -1.88 7.15
CA HIS A 198 1.98 -2.30 6.26
C HIS A 198 3.04 -1.19 6.08
N PHE A 199 2.80 0.01 6.61
CA PHE A 199 3.77 1.11 6.64
C PHE A 199 4.61 1.03 7.94
N LEU A 200 5.87 0.61 7.81
CA LEU A 200 6.76 0.45 8.97
C LEU A 200 7.03 1.77 9.69
N SER A 201 7.16 2.87 8.94
CA SER A 201 7.30 4.23 9.49
C SER A 201 6.14 4.61 10.42
N GLU A 202 4.91 4.22 10.05
CA GLU A 202 3.71 4.44 10.86
C GLU A 202 3.74 3.64 12.16
N ILE A 203 4.07 2.34 12.08
CA ILE A 203 4.22 1.47 13.23
C ILE A 203 5.30 2.01 14.18
N LYS A 204 6.45 2.41 13.65
CA LYS A 204 7.55 3.00 14.43
C LYS A 204 7.17 4.30 15.11
N ALA A 205 6.42 5.16 14.42
CA ALA A 205 6.03 6.47 14.92
C ALA A 205 4.95 6.40 16.02
N LEU A 206 4.09 5.38 15.98
CA LEU A 206 2.90 5.32 16.83
C LEU A 206 2.99 4.29 17.96
N SER A 207 3.76 3.22 17.78
CA SER A 207 3.76 2.09 18.72
C SER A 207 4.76 2.27 19.86
N ASP A 208 4.37 1.82 21.05
CA ASP A 208 5.25 1.68 22.21
C ASP A 208 6.00 0.34 22.15
N ARG A 209 5.29 -0.73 21.79
CA ARG A 209 5.83 -2.09 21.58
C ARG A 209 5.40 -2.60 20.20
N ILE A 210 6.22 -3.50 19.65
CA ILE A 210 5.95 -4.13 18.35
C ILE A 210 6.11 -5.64 18.49
N THR A 211 5.10 -6.38 18.04
CA THR A 211 5.16 -7.83 17.84
C THR A 211 5.33 -8.15 16.38
N VAL A 212 6.33 -8.95 16.06
CA VAL A 212 6.60 -9.45 14.70
C VAL A 212 6.10 -10.88 14.57
N LEU A 213 5.22 -11.11 13.60
CA LEU A 213 4.78 -12.46 13.20
C LEU A 213 5.41 -12.83 11.85
N ARG A 214 5.77 -14.11 11.69
CA ARG A 214 6.24 -14.67 10.42
C ARG A 214 5.86 -16.14 10.30
N ASP A 215 5.31 -16.54 9.16
CA ASP A 215 4.88 -17.93 8.87
C ASP A 215 3.97 -18.51 9.98
N GLY A 216 3.08 -17.70 10.53
CA GLY A 216 2.17 -18.10 11.61
C GLY A 216 2.81 -18.20 13.00
N ARG A 217 4.07 -17.78 13.19
CA ARG A 217 4.79 -17.87 14.45
C ARG A 217 5.17 -16.50 15.00
N HIS A 218 5.22 -16.39 16.30
CA HIS A 218 5.79 -15.25 17.00
C HIS A 218 7.32 -15.26 16.85
N ILE A 219 7.89 -14.15 16.33
CA ILE A 219 9.33 -14.00 16.15
C ILE A 219 9.94 -13.22 17.32
N ARG A 220 9.38 -12.03 17.59
CA ARG A 220 9.86 -11.15 18.66
C ARG A 220 8.79 -10.14 19.04
N THR A 221 8.77 -9.78 20.32
CA THR A 221 8.08 -8.59 20.83
C THR A 221 9.11 -7.74 21.58
N ASP A 222 9.19 -6.45 21.23
CA ASP A 222 10.11 -5.53 21.92
C ASP A 222 9.55 -4.09 21.88
N ARG A 223 10.21 -3.16 22.60
CA ARG A 223 9.90 -1.73 22.53
C ARG A 223 10.19 -1.20 21.12
N ALA A 224 9.29 -0.39 20.56
CA ALA A 224 9.47 0.18 19.25
C ALA A 224 10.77 1.00 19.13
N ALA A 225 11.19 1.68 20.20
CA ALA A 225 12.44 2.43 20.23
C ALA A 225 13.70 1.54 20.11
N ALA A 226 13.62 0.27 20.50
CA ALA A 226 14.74 -0.67 20.46
C ALA A 226 14.91 -1.40 19.11
N MET A 227 13.99 -1.20 18.17
CA MET A 227 14.00 -1.84 16.85
C MET A 227 14.18 -0.77 15.77
N THR A 228 15.08 -0.95 14.83
CA THR A 228 15.15 -0.12 13.61
C THR A 228 14.17 -0.64 12.56
N GLU A 229 13.82 0.16 11.56
CA GLU A 229 12.99 -0.34 10.45
C GLU A 229 13.66 -1.50 9.71
N HIS A 230 14.99 -1.45 9.63
CA HIS A 230 15.80 -2.55 9.06
C HIS A 230 15.65 -3.85 9.86
N ASP A 231 15.71 -3.77 11.20
CA ASP A 231 15.49 -4.95 12.06
C ASP A 231 14.10 -5.54 11.85
N LEU A 232 13.09 -4.68 11.72
CA LEU A 232 11.70 -5.10 11.48
C LEU A 232 11.57 -5.83 10.14
N VAL A 233 12.16 -5.28 9.07
CA VAL A 233 12.20 -5.92 7.75
C VAL A 233 12.91 -7.27 7.81
N ASP A 234 14.08 -7.35 8.43
CA ASP A 234 14.86 -8.60 8.55
C ASP A 234 14.09 -9.69 9.33
N MET A 235 13.37 -9.30 10.38
CA MET A 235 12.55 -10.22 11.16
C MET A 235 11.31 -10.70 10.40
N MET A 236 10.73 -9.85 9.56
CA MET A 236 9.56 -10.18 8.73
C MET A 236 9.95 -11.11 7.58
N LEU A 237 11.10 -10.85 6.93
CA LEU A 237 11.56 -11.64 5.79
C LEU A 237 12.25 -12.94 6.27
N ARG A 238 12.02 -14.05 5.55
CA ARG A 238 12.86 -15.24 5.69
C ARG A 238 14.27 -14.91 5.18
N ARG A 239 15.29 -15.04 6.00
CA ARG A 239 16.68 -15.14 5.53
C ARG A 239 16.88 -16.47 4.79
N SER A 240 16.30 -16.63 3.62
CA SER A 240 16.71 -17.61 2.63
C SER A 240 17.69 -16.90 1.70
N GLY A 241 18.98 -16.89 2.10
CA GLY A 241 20.08 -16.36 1.27
C GLY A 241 19.94 -14.87 1.02
N GLY A 242 20.59 -14.06 1.83
CA GLY A 242 21.11 -12.71 1.58
C GLY A 242 20.57 -11.87 0.41
N ALA A 243 19.27 -11.79 0.22
CA ALA A 243 18.74 -10.73 -0.58
C ALA A 243 18.77 -9.46 0.30
N ASN A 244 19.93 -8.80 0.33
CA ASN A 244 20.02 -7.42 0.71
C ASN A 244 18.97 -6.67 -0.09
N LEU A 245 17.96 -6.08 0.56
CA LEU A 245 17.14 -5.02 -0.06
C LEU A 245 18.07 -3.87 -0.50
N ARG A 246 19.20 -3.68 0.14
CA ARG A 246 20.38 -2.98 -0.33
C ARG A 246 21.23 -3.88 -1.25
N GLY A 247 20.68 -4.40 -2.34
CA GLY A 247 21.50 -4.72 -3.49
C GLY A 247 22.01 -3.41 -3.99
N ALA A 248 23.28 -3.07 -3.71
CA ALA A 248 23.92 -1.95 -4.35
C ALA A 248 23.63 -2.09 -5.84
N ALA A 249 22.81 -1.18 -6.37
CA ALA A 249 22.77 -1.01 -7.79
C ALA A 249 24.23 -0.68 -8.13
N ALA A 250 24.92 -1.59 -8.83
CA ALA A 250 26.26 -1.28 -9.32
C ALA A 250 26.10 0.05 -10.05
N PRO A 251 27.02 1.03 -9.85
CA PRO A 251 26.93 2.30 -10.54
C PRO A 251 26.82 1.97 -12.03
N ALA A 252 25.67 2.28 -12.63
CA ALA A 252 25.48 2.04 -14.03
C ALA A 252 26.59 2.86 -14.72
N SER A 253 27.50 2.19 -15.41
CA SER A 253 28.30 2.87 -16.41
C SER A 253 27.27 3.57 -17.28
N ARG A 254 27.30 4.92 -17.34
CA ARG A 254 26.28 5.71 -18.04
C ARG A 254 26.18 5.20 -19.47
N GLY A 255 25.16 4.36 -19.71
CA GLY A 255 24.86 3.79 -21.01
C GLY A 255 24.38 4.87 -21.99
N GLU A 256 23.95 4.45 -23.15
CA GLU A 256 23.28 5.30 -24.15
C GLU A 256 22.12 6.06 -23.52
N VAL A 257 21.88 7.31 -23.92
CA VAL A 257 20.72 8.10 -23.50
C VAL A 257 19.47 7.53 -24.16
N VAL A 258 18.53 7.03 -23.35
CA VAL A 258 17.27 6.45 -23.83
C VAL A 258 16.11 7.42 -23.77
N LEU A 259 16.17 8.48 -22.96
CA LEU A 259 15.23 9.57 -22.92
C LEU A 259 15.99 10.88 -22.69
N ASP A 260 15.79 11.87 -23.56
CA ASP A 260 16.29 13.24 -23.39
C ASP A 260 15.17 14.22 -23.71
N LEU A 261 14.89 15.13 -22.78
CA LEU A 261 13.88 16.16 -22.95
C LEU A 261 14.39 17.50 -22.46
N ALA A 262 13.88 18.58 -23.07
CA ALA A 262 14.18 19.96 -22.70
C ALA A 262 12.92 20.81 -22.68
N ASP A 263 12.85 21.73 -21.69
CA ASP A 263 11.76 22.67 -21.47
C ASP A 263 10.38 22.00 -21.39
N TRP A 264 10.31 20.89 -20.64
CA TRP A 264 9.07 20.13 -20.48
C TRP A 264 8.13 20.82 -19.50
N THR A 265 6.95 21.20 -20.00
CA THR A 265 5.92 21.84 -19.18
C THR A 265 4.59 21.14 -19.32
N VAL A 266 3.93 20.84 -18.20
CA VAL A 266 2.59 20.26 -18.12
C VAL A 266 1.82 20.85 -16.96
N GLY A 267 0.74 21.56 -17.22
CA GLY A 267 0.04 22.33 -16.19
C GLY A 267 0.99 23.32 -15.52
N ALA A 268 1.16 23.23 -14.20
CA ALA A 268 2.10 24.05 -13.43
C ALA A 268 3.52 23.44 -13.34
N VAL A 269 3.69 22.17 -13.72
CA VAL A 269 4.97 21.46 -13.63
C VAL A 269 5.90 21.94 -14.74
N SER A 270 7.14 22.28 -14.38
CA SER A 270 8.18 22.72 -15.33
C SER A 270 9.50 22.02 -15.02
N VAL A 271 10.00 21.26 -16.02
CA VAL A 271 11.28 20.53 -15.96
C VAL A 271 12.17 21.04 -17.08
N PRO A 272 13.21 21.81 -16.78
CA PRO A 272 14.08 22.44 -17.80
C PRO A 272 14.79 21.42 -18.67
N ASP A 273 15.38 20.40 -18.05
CA ASP A 273 16.04 19.29 -18.72
C ASP A 273 15.90 18.00 -17.90
N PHE A 274 15.88 16.86 -18.59
CA PHE A 274 15.87 15.55 -17.97
C PHE A 274 16.47 14.53 -18.94
N ARG A 275 17.40 13.74 -18.44
CA ARG A 275 18.05 12.66 -19.20
C ARG A 275 18.01 11.36 -18.43
N LEU A 276 17.70 10.27 -19.11
CA LEU A 276 17.70 8.91 -18.58
C LEU A 276 18.58 8.04 -19.48
N HIS A 277 19.45 7.24 -18.87
CA HIS A 277 20.33 6.35 -19.57
C HIS A 277 19.83 4.90 -19.58
N ALA A 278 20.27 4.11 -20.53
CA ALA A 278 20.01 2.69 -20.58
C ALA A 278 20.52 2.01 -19.30
N GLY A 279 19.67 1.23 -18.65
CA GLY A 279 19.98 0.56 -17.38
C GLY A 279 19.94 1.44 -16.14
N GLU A 280 19.66 2.71 -16.29
CA GLU A 280 19.54 3.63 -15.18
C GLU A 280 18.16 3.59 -14.53
N ILE A 281 18.10 3.70 -13.21
CA ILE A 281 16.87 3.87 -12.42
C ILE A 281 16.92 5.24 -11.75
N ILE A 282 16.00 6.15 -12.11
CA ILE A 282 15.85 7.47 -11.51
C ILE A 282 14.66 7.47 -10.56
N GLY A 283 14.87 7.88 -9.31
CA GLY A 283 13.83 8.12 -8.33
C GLY A 283 13.29 9.56 -8.41
N LEU A 284 11.98 9.73 -8.44
CA LEU A 284 11.30 11.01 -8.30
C LEU A 284 10.59 11.04 -6.95
N ILE A 285 10.91 12.01 -6.11
CA ILE A 285 10.31 12.19 -4.78
C ILE A 285 9.72 13.58 -4.63
N GLY A 286 8.77 13.75 -3.73
CA GLY A 286 8.16 15.04 -3.44
C GLY A 286 6.97 14.91 -2.51
N LEU A 287 6.58 16.01 -1.88
CA LEU A 287 5.33 16.06 -1.12
C LEU A 287 4.12 15.93 -2.05
N THR A 288 2.97 15.57 -1.48
CA THR A 288 1.70 15.55 -2.22
C THR A 288 1.47 16.89 -2.92
N GLY A 289 1.27 16.86 -4.23
CA GLY A 289 1.11 18.07 -5.02
C GLY A 289 2.41 18.72 -5.49
N ALA A 290 3.60 18.18 -5.18
CA ALA A 290 4.89 18.76 -5.60
C ALA A 290 5.16 18.64 -7.12
N GLY A 291 4.42 17.81 -7.86
CA GLY A 291 4.49 17.72 -9.32
C GLY A 291 5.18 16.47 -9.87
N HIS A 292 5.93 15.70 -9.07
CA HIS A 292 6.68 14.53 -9.53
C HIS A 292 5.79 13.43 -10.16
N PHE A 293 4.62 13.12 -9.60
CA PHE A 293 3.67 12.19 -10.20
C PHE A 293 3.08 12.72 -11.52
N GLY A 294 2.78 14.03 -11.56
CA GLY A 294 2.30 14.68 -12.78
C GLY A 294 3.33 14.63 -13.90
N PHE A 295 4.58 14.91 -13.58
CA PHE A 295 5.70 14.78 -14.52
C PHE A 295 5.83 13.33 -15.01
N ALA A 296 5.92 12.35 -14.09
CA ALA A 296 6.06 10.94 -14.45
C ALA A 296 4.93 10.46 -15.39
N ARG A 297 3.66 10.78 -15.07
CA ARG A 297 2.53 10.43 -15.94
C ARG A 297 2.61 11.09 -17.31
N SER A 298 3.06 12.34 -17.37
CA SER A 298 3.13 13.11 -18.60
C SER A 298 4.15 12.57 -19.60
N LEU A 299 5.15 11.81 -19.17
CA LEU A 299 6.10 11.17 -20.08
C LEU A 299 5.45 10.10 -20.98
N HIS A 300 4.39 9.45 -20.50
CA HIS A 300 3.64 8.44 -21.26
C HIS A 300 2.35 9.01 -21.87
N ASN A 301 1.68 9.94 -21.19
CA ASN A 301 0.49 10.61 -21.65
C ASN A 301 0.71 12.13 -21.67
N PRO A 302 1.36 12.66 -22.70
CA PRO A 302 1.75 14.07 -22.77
C PRO A 302 0.61 15.00 -23.21
N ALA A 303 -0.64 14.72 -22.79
CA ALA A 303 -1.75 15.63 -23.05
C ALA A 303 -1.49 17.00 -22.41
N GLY A 304 -1.49 18.05 -23.23
CA GLY A 304 -1.23 19.42 -22.77
C GLY A 304 0.25 19.74 -22.49
N VAL A 305 1.17 18.84 -22.81
CA VAL A 305 2.62 19.07 -22.70
C VAL A 305 3.11 20.02 -23.78
N ARG A 306 4.01 20.91 -23.39
CA ARG A 306 4.88 21.70 -24.30
C ARG A 306 6.33 21.38 -23.95
N CYS A 307 7.17 21.17 -24.94
CA CYS A 307 8.61 20.97 -24.78
C CYS A 307 9.38 21.49 -25.96
N ALA A 308 10.65 21.86 -25.76
CA ALA A 308 11.55 22.23 -26.83
C ALA A 308 12.14 21.01 -27.56
N ARG A 309 12.37 19.92 -26.82
CA ARG A 309 12.94 18.68 -27.36
C ARG A 309 12.41 17.47 -26.59
N LEU A 310 12.16 16.41 -27.33
CA LEU A 310 11.96 15.06 -26.83
C LEU A 310 12.66 14.07 -27.76
N THR A 311 13.62 13.30 -27.27
CA THR A 311 14.20 12.17 -27.98
C THR A 311 14.04 10.88 -27.17
N VAL A 312 13.70 9.81 -27.85
CA VAL A 312 13.57 8.47 -27.26
C VAL A 312 14.48 7.50 -28.03
N ALA A 313 15.41 6.88 -27.34
CA ALA A 313 16.43 6.01 -27.94
C ALA A 313 17.15 6.66 -29.14
N GLY A 314 17.57 7.91 -28.99
CA GLY A 314 18.27 8.69 -30.00
C GLY A 314 17.41 9.15 -31.19
N ARG A 315 16.10 8.97 -31.15
CA ARG A 315 15.17 9.40 -32.22
C ARG A 315 14.30 10.57 -31.73
N ASP A 316 14.22 11.61 -32.53
CA ASP A 316 13.31 12.73 -32.23
C ASP A 316 11.87 12.24 -32.22
N CYS A 317 11.15 12.62 -31.19
CA CYS A 317 9.76 12.28 -30.97
C CYS A 317 8.98 13.53 -30.57
N ALA A 318 7.86 13.80 -31.25
CA ALA A 318 6.95 14.84 -30.79
C ALA A 318 6.00 14.26 -29.73
N PRO A 319 5.72 14.98 -28.63
CA PRO A 319 4.66 14.63 -27.69
C PRO A 319 3.35 14.35 -28.44
N GLY A 320 2.68 13.26 -28.08
CA GLY A 320 1.48 12.85 -28.81
C GLY A 320 0.61 11.90 -28.00
N PRO A 321 -0.46 11.36 -28.56
CA PRO A 321 -1.34 10.45 -27.85
C PRO A 321 -0.59 9.19 -27.40
N VAL A 322 -1.12 8.53 -26.34
CA VAL A 322 -0.53 7.34 -25.72
C VAL A 322 -0.02 6.29 -26.73
N PRO A 323 -0.74 5.93 -27.79
CA PRO A 323 -0.22 4.97 -28.78
C PRO A 323 1.09 5.40 -29.45
N ARG A 324 1.29 6.71 -29.67
CA ARG A 324 2.55 7.25 -30.23
C ARG A 324 3.70 7.09 -29.25
N MET A 325 3.47 7.38 -27.95
CA MET A 325 4.50 7.24 -26.91
C MET A 325 4.87 5.76 -26.69
N GLN A 326 3.88 4.87 -26.75
CA GLN A 326 4.11 3.42 -26.73
C GLN A 326 4.92 2.96 -27.95
N ALA A 327 4.60 3.45 -29.14
CA ALA A 327 5.36 3.14 -30.36
C ALA A 327 6.80 3.68 -30.30
N ALA A 328 7.03 4.80 -29.62
CA ALA A 328 8.37 5.34 -29.36
C ALA A 328 9.16 4.52 -28.33
N GLY A 329 8.53 3.61 -27.60
CA GLY A 329 9.19 2.71 -26.63
C GLY A 329 9.04 3.15 -25.17
N ILE A 330 8.00 3.92 -24.82
CA ILE A 330 7.71 4.35 -23.45
C ILE A 330 6.52 3.56 -22.91
N ALA A 331 6.69 2.91 -21.76
CA ALA A 331 5.67 2.18 -21.02
C ALA A 331 5.39 2.83 -19.67
N LEU A 332 4.16 2.68 -19.16
CA LEU A 332 3.73 3.17 -17.84
C LEU A 332 3.07 2.07 -17.03
N VAL A 333 3.59 1.79 -15.84
CA VAL A 333 2.93 1.04 -14.78
C VAL A 333 2.38 2.06 -13.78
N PRO A 334 1.06 2.35 -13.81
CA PRO A 334 0.47 3.40 -12.99
C PRO A 334 0.19 2.94 -11.57
N ASP A 335 -0.04 3.91 -10.70
CA ASP A 335 -0.68 3.75 -9.40
C ASP A 335 -2.15 3.27 -9.52
N HIS A 336 -2.77 2.92 -8.39
CA HIS A 336 -4.17 2.48 -8.34
C HIS A 336 -4.48 1.46 -9.44
N ARG A 337 -3.68 0.39 -9.51
CA ARG A 337 -3.65 -0.59 -10.61
C ARG A 337 -5.01 -1.16 -11.02
N MET A 338 -5.98 -1.26 -10.09
CA MET A 338 -7.33 -1.76 -10.40
C MET A 338 -8.19 -0.75 -11.14
N GLU A 339 -7.87 0.54 -11.04
CA GLU A 339 -8.60 1.61 -11.71
C GLU A 339 -7.90 2.01 -13.02
N ASN A 340 -6.55 2.02 -13.00
CA ASN A 340 -5.73 2.62 -14.06
C ASN A 340 -5.01 1.61 -14.97
N ALA A 341 -4.93 0.32 -14.56
CA ALA A 341 -4.07 -0.63 -15.26
C ALA A 341 -4.71 -1.97 -15.62
N LEU A 342 -5.68 -2.45 -14.86
CA LEU A 342 -6.17 -3.82 -14.94
C LEU A 342 -7.70 -3.86 -14.93
N ILE A 343 -8.29 -4.90 -15.52
CA ILE A 343 -9.72 -5.14 -15.55
C ILE A 343 -10.03 -6.36 -14.68
N GLY A 344 -10.70 -6.16 -13.55
CA GLY A 344 -10.91 -7.17 -12.51
C GLY A 344 -11.72 -8.39 -12.96
N GLU A 345 -12.70 -8.17 -13.83
CA GLU A 345 -13.58 -9.21 -14.39
C GLU A 345 -12.91 -10.06 -15.46
N TRP A 346 -11.82 -9.56 -16.05
CA TRP A 346 -11.05 -10.28 -17.05
C TRP A 346 -10.14 -11.32 -16.42
N ASN A 347 -9.80 -12.37 -17.19
CA ASN A 347 -8.79 -13.33 -16.79
C ASN A 347 -7.37 -12.78 -17.02
N LEU A 348 -6.35 -13.54 -16.57
CA LEU A 348 -4.96 -13.10 -16.63
C LEU A 348 -4.45 -12.97 -18.06
N ARG A 349 -4.84 -13.87 -18.98
CA ARG A 349 -4.50 -13.82 -20.39
C ARG A 349 -4.99 -12.53 -21.02
N GLU A 350 -6.25 -12.18 -20.80
CA GLU A 350 -6.89 -10.97 -21.36
C GLU A 350 -6.20 -9.70 -20.84
N ASN A 351 -5.92 -9.62 -19.54
CA ASN A 351 -5.19 -8.50 -18.94
C ASN A 351 -3.76 -8.38 -19.49
N LEU A 352 -3.06 -9.48 -19.71
CA LEU A 352 -1.72 -9.46 -20.30
C LEU A 352 -1.73 -9.04 -21.76
N ALA A 353 -2.68 -9.52 -22.56
CA ALA A 353 -2.74 -9.26 -23.98
C ALA A 353 -3.26 -7.86 -24.34
N MET A 354 -3.87 -7.11 -23.41
CA MET A 354 -4.59 -5.86 -23.69
C MET A 354 -3.76 -4.77 -24.39
N VAL A 355 -2.45 -4.71 -24.15
CA VAL A 355 -1.55 -3.71 -24.75
C VAL A 355 -1.10 -4.12 -26.15
N HIS A 356 -0.92 -5.42 -26.38
CA HIS A 356 -0.44 -5.98 -27.64
C HIS A 356 -1.33 -7.11 -28.17
N PRO A 357 -2.61 -6.86 -28.42
CA PRO A 357 -3.55 -7.90 -28.85
C PRO A 357 -3.15 -8.54 -30.18
N ALA A 358 -2.51 -7.78 -31.07
CA ALA A 358 -2.03 -8.29 -32.36
C ALA A 358 -0.98 -9.41 -32.25
N HIS A 359 -0.29 -9.53 -31.10
CA HIS A 359 0.70 -10.61 -30.88
C HIS A 359 0.02 -12.00 -30.84
N GLY A 360 -1.23 -12.09 -30.36
CA GLY A 360 -2.04 -13.31 -30.37
C GLY A 360 -2.67 -13.62 -31.75
N ALA A 361 -2.56 -12.71 -32.72
CA ALA A 361 -3.24 -12.86 -34.00
C ALA A 361 -2.60 -13.93 -34.91
N VAL A 362 -3.45 -14.59 -35.71
CA VAL A 362 -3.10 -15.59 -36.73
C VAL A 362 -3.69 -15.17 -38.05
N GLY A 363 -2.88 -15.17 -39.14
CA GLY A 363 -3.35 -14.85 -40.47
C GLY A 363 -3.99 -13.45 -40.58
N ALA A 364 -5.20 -13.35 -41.09
CA ALA A 364 -5.91 -12.09 -41.33
C ALA A 364 -6.43 -11.35 -40.07
N GLY A 365 -5.76 -11.48 -38.94
CA GLY A 365 -6.11 -10.75 -37.70
C GLY A 365 -7.07 -11.51 -36.78
N VAL A 366 -7.26 -12.81 -36.98
CA VAL A 366 -8.02 -13.66 -36.06
C VAL A 366 -7.18 -13.95 -34.81
N LEU A 367 -7.71 -13.69 -33.62
CA LEU A 367 -7.04 -13.98 -32.36
C LEU A 367 -7.03 -15.48 -32.09
N SER A 368 -5.87 -16.02 -31.72
CA SER A 368 -5.69 -17.41 -31.33
C SER A 368 -5.54 -17.54 -29.82
N ILE A 369 -6.56 -18.05 -29.16
CA ILE A 369 -6.56 -18.31 -27.72
C ILE A 369 -5.32 -19.12 -27.30
N ARG A 370 -4.94 -20.14 -28.07
CA ARG A 370 -3.76 -20.98 -27.78
C ARG A 370 -2.45 -20.18 -27.77
N ARG A 371 -2.28 -19.24 -28.72
CA ARG A 371 -1.08 -18.38 -28.76
C ARG A 371 -1.08 -17.39 -27.61
N GLU A 372 -2.22 -16.78 -27.32
CA GLU A 372 -2.36 -15.88 -26.18
C GLU A 372 -2.07 -16.61 -24.85
N GLU A 373 -2.60 -17.82 -24.65
CA GLU A 373 -2.34 -18.64 -23.45
C GLU A 373 -0.86 -19.02 -23.31
N ALA A 374 -0.22 -19.39 -24.42
CA ALA A 374 1.20 -19.74 -24.42
C ALA A 374 2.08 -18.56 -24.01
N GLU A 375 1.81 -17.38 -24.60
CA GLU A 375 2.57 -16.16 -24.30
C GLU A 375 2.23 -15.62 -22.91
N ALA A 376 0.96 -15.60 -22.50
CA ALA A 376 0.57 -15.24 -21.15
C ALA A 376 1.25 -16.17 -20.11
N GLY A 377 1.27 -17.47 -20.36
CA GLY A 377 1.97 -18.44 -19.52
C GLY A 377 3.49 -18.18 -19.46
N ARG A 378 4.11 -17.75 -20.56
CA ARG A 378 5.52 -17.35 -20.59
C ARG A 378 5.77 -16.15 -19.68
N VAL A 379 4.97 -15.08 -19.82
CA VAL A 379 5.09 -13.87 -19.01
C VAL A 379 4.82 -14.14 -17.53
N MET A 380 3.80 -14.96 -17.22
CA MET A 380 3.48 -15.35 -15.84
C MET A 380 4.64 -16.11 -15.19
N ARG A 381 5.31 -17.02 -15.92
CA ARG A 381 6.51 -17.71 -15.42
C ARG A 381 7.67 -16.75 -15.22
N LEU A 382 7.92 -15.86 -16.19
CA LEU A 382 8.98 -14.85 -16.12
C LEU A 382 8.87 -14.00 -14.85
N LEU A 383 7.65 -13.58 -14.48
CA LEU A 383 7.37 -12.75 -13.32
C LEU A 383 7.06 -13.56 -12.05
N ASN A 384 7.17 -14.88 -12.10
CA ASN A 384 6.83 -15.75 -10.98
C ASN A 384 5.42 -15.43 -10.41
N VAL A 385 4.40 -15.34 -11.28
CA VAL A 385 3.01 -15.08 -10.87
C VAL A 385 2.42 -16.34 -10.26
N LYS A 386 1.97 -16.26 -9.02
CA LYS A 386 1.32 -17.36 -8.31
C LYS A 386 -0.15 -17.44 -8.72
N ALA A 387 -0.46 -18.28 -9.71
CA ALA A 387 -1.80 -18.50 -10.24
C ALA A 387 -1.95 -19.93 -10.79
N TYR A 388 -3.19 -20.41 -10.91
CA TYR A 388 -3.47 -21.75 -11.46
C TYR A 388 -3.27 -21.83 -12.98
N GLY A 389 -3.33 -20.69 -13.68
CA GLY A 389 -3.11 -20.58 -15.13
C GLY A 389 -3.65 -19.29 -15.71
N PRO A 390 -3.42 -19.04 -17.03
CA PRO A 390 -3.81 -17.81 -17.71
C PRO A 390 -5.33 -17.54 -17.72
N GLY A 391 -6.16 -18.57 -17.58
CA GLY A 391 -7.63 -18.45 -17.51
C GLY A 391 -8.17 -18.02 -16.14
N GLN A 392 -7.34 -17.91 -15.10
CA GLN A 392 -7.77 -17.46 -13.76
C GLN A 392 -8.23 -16.01 -13.80
N GLN A 393 -9.31 -15.68 -13.06
CA GLN A 393 -9.79 -14.31 -12.95
C GLN A 393 -8.84 -13.44 -12.12
N LEU A 394 -8.56 -12.23 -12.60
CA LEU A 394 -7.62 -11.30 -11.96
C LEU A 394 -8.01 -10.95 -10.51
N ARG A 395 -9.30 -10.76 -10.24
CA ARG A 395 -9.79 -10.39 -8.91
C ARG A 395 -9.39 -11.36 -7.79
N THR A 396 -9.12 -12.64 -8.13
CA THR A 396 -8.74 -13.68 -7.17
C THR A 396 -7.28 -13.65 -6.76
N LEU A 397 -6.45 -12.83 -7.40
CA LEU A 397 -5.04 -12.72 -7.08
C LEU A 397 -4.77 -11.79 -5.88
N SER A 398 -3.66 -12.06 -5.17
CA SER A 398 -3.09 -11.13 -4.19
C SER A 398 -2.60 -9.83 -4.82
N GLY A 399 -2.42 -8.77 -4.02
CA GLY A 399 -1.93 -7.46 -4.46
C GLY A 399 -0.63 -7.55 -5.25
N GLY A 400 0.37 -8.27 -4.75
CA GLY A 400 1.65 -8.45 -5.42
C GLY A 400 1.53 -9.18 -6.76
N ASN A 401 0.69 -10.22 -6.87
CA ASN A 401 0.48 -10.90 -8.15
C ASN A 401 -0.28 -10.01 -9.16
N LYS A 402 -1.25 -9.20 -8.72
CA LYS A 402 -1.88 -8.19 -9.57
C LYS A 402 -0.86 -7.18 -10.10
N GLN A 403 0.08 -6.73 -9.27
CA GLN A 403 1.15 -5.83 -9.71
C GLN A 403 2.05 -6.47 -10.76
N LYS A 404 2.40 -7.74 -10.60
CA LYS A 404 3.16 -8.48 -11.62
C LYS A 404 2.41 -8.57 -12.95
N ILE A 405 1.07 -8.74 -12.94
CA ILE A 405 0.26 -8.69 -14.17
C ILE A 405 0.29 -7.28 -14.78
N SER A 406 0.23 -6.21 -13.97
CA SER A 406 0.33 -4.82 -14.45
C SER A 406 1.68 -4.53 -15.13
N ILE A 407 2.78 -5.12 -14.64
CA ILE A 407 4.09 -5.09 -15.30
C ILE A 407 4.07 -5.98 -16.54
N GLY A 408 3.53 -7.19 -16.41
CA GLY A 408 3.55 -8.24 -17.42
C GLY A 408 2.86 -7.86 -18.74
N LYS A 409 1.81 -7.03 -18.71
CA LYS A 409 1.13 -6.57 -19.94
C LYS A 409 2.07 -5.81 -20.89
N TRP A 410 3.13 -5.17 -20.36
CA TRP A 410 4.14 -4.47 -21.14
C TRP A 410 5.23 -5.42 -21.68
N LEU A 411 5.35 -6.62 -21.10
CA LEU A 411 6.30 -7.66 -21.52
C LEU A 411 5.67 -8.69 -22.49
N TYR A 412 4.33 -8.70 -22.58
CA TYR A 412 3.58 -9.58 -23.45
C TYR A 412 3.85 -9.24 -24.92
N GLY A 413 4.47 -10.15 -25.69
CA GLY A 413 4.78 -9.95 -27.09
C GLY A 413 5.71 -8.77 -27.42
N ALA A 414 6.48 -8.29 -26.45
CA ALA A 414 7.18 -7.00 -26.54
C ALA A 414 8.65 -7.04 -26.09
N GLU A 415 9.33 -8.17 -26.22
CA GLU A 415 10.75 -8.27 -25.83
C GLU A 415 11.59 -7.20 -26.55
N GLY A 416 12.32 -6.38 -25.78
CA GLY A 416 13.19 -5.32 -26.27
C GLY A 416 12.47 -4.11 -26.89
N ARG A 417 11.13 -4.05 -26.88
CA ARG A 417 10.37 -2.96 -27.48
C ARG A 417 10.43 -1.69 -26.67
N TYR A 418 10.33 -1.80 -25.34
CA TYR A 418 10.31 -0.65 -24.43
C TYR A 418 11.74 -0.32 -23.98
N ARG A 419 12.13 0.91 -24.22
CA ARG A 419 13.43 1.48 -23.81
C ARG A 419 13.30 2.28 -22.53
N VAL A 420 12.12 2.76 -22.23
CA VAL A 420 11.79 3.53 -21.02
C VAL A 420 10.57 2.93 -20.36
N MET A 421 10.67 2.62 -19.06
CA MET A 421 9.54 2.21 -18.25
C MET A 421 9.37 3.15 -17.07
N ILE A 422 8.15 3.61 -16.88
CA ILE A 422 7.76 4.52 -15.80
C ILE A 422 6.93 3.73 -14.81
N PHE A 423 7.29 3.82 -13.53
CA PHE A 423 6.58 3.19 -12.42
C PHE A 423 6.09 4.29 -11.47
N ILE A 424 4.79 4.31 -11.19
CA ILE A 424 4.19 5.22 -10.21
C ILE A 424 3.62 4.39 -9.09
N GLU A 425 4.10 4.62 -7.86
CA GLU A 425 3.73 3.85 -6.67
C GLU A 425 3.74 2.33 -6.92
N PRO A 426 4.85 1.75 -7.43
CA PRO A 426 4.85 0.37 -7.94
C PRO A 426 4.54 -0.67 -6.87
N THR A 427 4.67 -0.34 -5.60
CA THR A 427 4.41 -1.28 -4.50
C THR A 427 3.28 -0.84 -3.58
N GLU A 428 2.43 0.11 -4.01
CA GLU A 428 1.24 0.52 -3.26
C GLU A 428 0.32 -0.68 -3.00
N GLY A 429 -0.02 -0.92 -1.71
CA GLY A 429 -0.87 -2.04 -1.30
C GLY A 429 -0.30 -3.42 -1.65
N VAL A 430 1.03 -3.54 -1.67
CA VAL A 430 1.77 -4.79 -1.88
C VAL A 430 2.49 -5.15 -0.59
N ASP A 431 2.47 -6.43 -0.23
CA ASP A 431 3.20 -6.94 0.93
C ASP A 431 4.72 -6.90 0.73
N ILE A 432 5.47 -6.90 1.84
CA ILE A 432 6.93 -6.73 1.84
C ILE A 432 7.63 -7.84 1.05
N GLY A 433 7.17 -9.09 1.12
CA GLY A 433 7.75 -10.19 0.35
C GLY A 433 7.57 -10.00 -1.15
N ALA A 434 6.38 -9.57 -1.58
CA ALA A 434 6.11 -9.28 -2.98
C ALA A 434 6.81 -7.99 -3.46
N LYS A 435 7.07 -6.99 -2.57
CA LYS A 435 7.91 -5.82 -2.89
C LYS A 435 9.29 -6.26 -3.37
N ALA A 436 9.94 -7.17 -2.62
CA ALA A 436 11.28 -7.68 -2.98
C ALA A 436 11.31 -8.33 -4.39
N GLU A 437 10.25 -9.09 -4.74
CA GLU A 437 10.13 -9.71 -6.06
C GLU A 437 9.93 -8.65 -7.18
N ILE A 438 9.14 -7.61 -6.92
CA ILE A 438 8.95 -6.48 -7.85
C ILE A 438 10.26 -5.72 -8.03
N TYR A 439 11.01 -5.44 -6.96
CA TYR A 439 12.31 -4.78 -7.02
C TYR A 439 13.34 -5.61 -7.83
N ALA A 440 13.36 -6.92 -7.63
CA ALA A 440 14.21 -7.81 -8.41
C ALA A 440 13.86 -7.74 -9.91
N GLU A 441 12.58 -7.68 -10.25
CA GLU A 441 12.14 -7.53 -11.63
C GLU A 441 12.52 -6.17 -12.24
N MET A 442 12.37 -5.07 -11.50
CA MET A 442 12.79 -3.74 -11.97
C MET A 442 14.32 -3.70 -12.21
N ARG A 443 15.12 -4.29 -11.30
CA ARG A 443 16.58 -4.42 -11.52
C ARG A 443 16.91 -5.29 -12.72
N ARG A 444 16.17 -6.37 -12.94
CA ARG A 444 16.33 -7.23 -14.12
C ARG A 444 16.06 -6.46 -15.42
N LEU A 445 15.00 -5.67 -15.46
CA LEU A 445 14.68 -4.80 -16.60
C LEU A 445 15.77 -3.75 -16.84
N ALA A 446 16.26 -3.12 -15.79
CA ALA A 446 17.36 -2.17 -15.87
C ALA A 446 18.64 -2.86 -16.39
N ALA A 447 19.01 -4.03 -15.86
CA ALA A 447 20.15 -4.81 -16.34
C ALA A 447 20.01 -5.24 -17.82
N ALA A 448 18.78 -5.35 -18.33
CA ALA A 448 18.51 -5.58 -19.75
C ALA A 448 18.58 -4.29 -20.62
N GLY A 449 19.00 -3.16 -20.04
CA GLY A 449 19.17 -1.89 -20.75
C GLY A 449 17.92 -1.00 -20.80
N VAL A 450 16.87 -1.31 -20.05
CA VAL A 450 15.70 -0.45 -19.93
C VAL A 450 16.00 0.69 -18.96
N GLY A 451 15.81 1.94 -19.38
CA GLY A 451 15.82 3.09 -18.47
C GLY A 451 14.52 3.14 -17.66
N ILE A 452 14.64 3.32 -16.35
CA ILE A 452 13.49 3.27 -15.44
C ILE A 452 13.33 4.61 -14.71
N VAL A 453 12.10 5.13 -14.69
CA VAL A 453 11.70 6.25 -13.83
C VAL A 453 10.74 5.70 -12.77
N ILE A 454 11.07 5.90 -11.50
CA ILE A 454 10.20 5.54 -10.38
C ILE A 454 9.72 6.82 -9.69
N ALA A 455 8.42 7.02 -9.59
CA ALA A 455 7.84 8.04 -8.73
C ALA A 455 7.14 7.35 -7.54
N SER A 456 7.61 7.60 -6.34
CA SER A 456 7.07 6.96 -5.13
C SER A 456 7.08 7.89 -3.93
N SER A 457 6.10 7.72 -3.05
CA SER A 457 6.04 8.30 -1.72
C SER A 457 6.82 7.48 -0.68
N ASP A 458 7.15 6.21 -1.00
CA ASP A 458 7.95 5.32 -0.15
C ASP A 458 9.45 5.60 -0.38
N LEU A 459 10.04 6.38 0.54
CA LEU A 459 11.44 6.77 0.45
C LEU A 459 12.40 5.57 0.55
N LEU A 460 12.02 4.49 1.27
CA LEU A 460 12.81 3.27 1.35
C LEU A 460 12.84 2.51 0.01
N GLU A 461 11.72 2.53 -0.74
CA GLU A 461 11.67 2.00 -2.10
C GLU A 461 12.66 2.73 -3.01
N ILE A 462 12.65 4.06 -2.96
CA ILE A 462 13.56 4.90 -3.74
C ILE A 462 15.02 4.66 -3.33
N GLU A 463 15.34 4.65 -2.03
CA GLU A 463 16.69 4.34 -1.52
C GLU A 463 17.18 2.96 -2.00
N SER A 464 16.28 1.99 -2.07
CA SER A 464 16.62 0.61 -2.45
C SER A 464 16.90 0.43 -3.92
N LEU A 465 16.29 1.23 -4.80
CA LEU A 465 16.25 0.99 -6.24
C LEU A 465 16.98 2.04 -7.07
N ALA A 466 16.93 3.31 -6.67
CA ALA A 466 17.40 4.41 -7.51
C ALA A 466 18.93 4.51 -7.54
N HIS A 467 19.46 4.89 -8.70
CA HIS A 467 20.87 5.28 -8.87
C HIS A 467 21.09 6.76 -8.58
N ARG A 468 20.11 7.59 -8.85
CA ARG A 468 20.02 8.99 -8.44
C ARG A 468 18.57 9.39 -8.23
N VAL A 469 18.35 10.44 -7.46
CA VAL A 469 17.02 10.92 -7.07
C VAL A 469 16.87 12.38 -7.46
N ILE A 470 15.72 12.72 -8.04
CA ILE A 470 15.33 14.10 -8.35
C ILE A 470 14.16 14.47 -7.42
N PRO A 471 14.40 15.32 -6.42
CA PRO A 471 13.33 15.81 -5.57
C PRO A 471 12.51 16.88 -6.32
N PHE A 472 11.22 16.92 -6.05
CA PHE A 472 10.31 17.93 -6.56
C PHE A 472 9.75 18.78 -5.41
N ALA A 473 9.78 20.08 -5.59
CA ALA A 473 9.13 21.05 -4.74
C ALA A 473 8.51 22.17 -5.59
N ASN A 474 7.31 22.62 -5.23
CA ASN A 474 6.64 23.72 -5.93
C ASN A 474 6.56 23.51 -7.47
N GLN A 475 6.23 22.30 -7.92
CA GLN A 475 6.07 21.91 -9.31
C GLN A 475 7.37 21.97 -10.17
N ARG A 476 8.53 21.96 -9.53
CA ARG A 476 9.84 22.00 -10.18
C ARG A 476 10.79 20.97 -9.60
N PRO A 477 11.72 20.42 -10.42
CA PRO A 477 12.80 19.59 -9.91
C PRO A 477 13.78 20.42 -9.10
N GLY A 478 14.24 19.89 -7.99
CA GLY A 478 15.36 20.37 -7.21
C GLY A 478 16.69 19.75 -7.64
N PRO A 479 17.77 20.01 -6.90
CA PRO A 479 19.08 19.42 -7.14
C PRO A 479 19.04 17.90 -7.06
N GLU A 480 19.72 17.22 -7.99
CA GLU A 480 19.83 15.77 -8.00
C GLU A 480 20.63 15.27 -6.78
N LEU A 481 20.19 14.18 -6.19
CA LEU A 481 20.91 13.46 -5.14
C LEU A 481 21.54 12.21 -5.75
N ALA A 482 22.83 12.05 -5.59
CA ALA A 482 23.55 10.83 -5.95
C ALA A 482 23.41 9.77 -4.85
N GLN A 483 23.64 8.50 -5.19
CA GLN A 483 23.39 7.35 -4.31
C GLN A 483 24.16 7.41 -2.97
N ASP A 484 25.35 7.98 -2.96
CA ASP A 484 26.18 8.18 -1.78
C ASP A 484 25.61 9.20 -0.77
N ALA A 485 24.73 10.09 -1.26
CA ALA A 485 24.02 11.06 -0.44
C ALA A 485 22.66 10.57 0.06
N PHE A 486 22.26 9.32 -0.22
CA PHE A 486 20.95 8.82 0.15
C PHE A 486 20.82 8.60 1.65
N SER A 487 19.86 9.27 2.24
CA SER A 487 19.36 9.03 3.59
C SER A 487 17.95 9.60 3.69
N GLU A 488 17.14 9.08 4.58
CA GLU A 488 15.80 9.59 4.84
C GLU A 488 15.82 11.10 5.17
N SER A 489 16.79 11.53 6.00
CA SER A 489 16.97 12.95 6.35
C SER A 489 17.32 13.81 5.15
N ALA A 490 18.18 13.33 4.23
CA ALA A 490 18.53 14.05 3.00
C ALA A 490 17.32 14.16 2.06
N PHE A 491 16.54 13.10 1.94
CA PHE A 491 15.30 13.10 1.12
C PHE A 491 14.28 14.08 1.69
N ILE A 492 14.01 14.04 3.02
CA ILE A 492 13.09 14.98 3.68
C ILE A 492 13.56 16.43 3.51
N ALA A 493 14.84 16.72 3.69
CA ALA A 493 15.38 18.06 3.49
C ALA A 493 15.20 18.54 2.03
N ALA A 494 15.47 17.67 1.06
CA ALA A 494 15.34 17.97 -0.36
C ALA A 494 13.89 18.26 -0.79
N ILE A 495 12.90 17.48 -0.31
CA ILE A 495 11.48 17.67 -0.63
C ILE A 495 10.85 18.85 0.12
N SER A 496 11.40 19.24 1.28
CA SER A 496 10.91 20.37 2.09
C SER A 496 11.46 21.71 1.62
N GLY A 497 12.40 21.73 0.68
CA GLY A 497 13.04 22.95 0.19
C GLY A 497 13.97 23.63 1.22
N THR A 498 14.26 22.96 2.33
CA THR A 498 15.26 23.40 3.32
C THR A 498 16.61 22.84 2.91
N GLN A 499 17.55 23.70 2.49
CA GLN A 499 18.94 23.27 2.31
C GLN A 499 19.46 22.70 3.63
N PRO A 500 20.12 21.53 3.64
CA PRO A 500 20.86 21.10 4.81
C PRO A 500 21.94 22.15 5.09
N CYS A 501 21.97 22.69 6.31
CA CYS A 501 23.10 23.48 6.74
C CYS A 501 24.37 22.63 6.55
N ALA A 502 25.24 23.04 5.64
CA ALA A 502 26.56 22.49 5.52
C ALA A 502 27.29 22.71 6.86
N ASN A 503 27.56 21.63 7.59
CA ASN A 503 28.54 21.63 8.68
C ASN A 503 29.91 21.27 8.13
#